data_a079af071b64287684f6cb15f86d7844
#
_entry.id   a079af071b64287684f6cb15f86d7844
#
_cell.length_a   1.000
_cell.length_b   1.000
_cell.length_c   1.000
_cell.angle_alpha   90.00
_cell.angle_beta   90.00
_cell.angle_gamma   90.00
#
_symmetry.space_group_name_H-M   'P 1'
#
loop_
_entity.id
_entity.type
_entity.pdbx_description
1 polymer ?
#
loop_
_entity_poly.entity_id
_entity_poly.type
_entity_poly.pdbx_seq_one_letter_code
_entity_poly.pdbx_strand_id
1 'polypeptide(L)'
;MESLALYERSAASSYLKNLVRRLFGRFYWVTYSSALSYKGLWKNGLFEGHGELKYSNGTKFSGTFSNGLKHGKGILVSSSGYRYEGDWVKGKKTGFASIRYKNGDGFEGEVKDGLRHGTGQLHDALSKLSFKGSWHKDIIRGDVNISSAHWCFEGPMPNSDGLTRGEMRYSDSSIYLGNLKDFIHHGAGSLRSSSGDCIDGIWVDNLNVHKATKKDKHGVYWKGNLRNLKPQGYMHVKLPNGQEYDGLWENGSMLRALSVKNRTGQVSPYHMH
;
A
#
# COMPACT_ATOMS: atom_id res chain seq x y z
N MET A 1 31.19 0.89 -11.72
CA MET A 1 32.05 1.56 -12.74
C MET A 1 33.44 0.93 -12.87
N GLU A 2 34.01 0.44 -11.79
CA GLU A 2 35.39 -0.16 -11.83
C GLU A 2 35.56 -1.41 -12.70
N SER A 3 34.51 -2.23 -12.87
CA SER A 3 34.63 -3.46 -13.67
C SER A 3 34.69 -3.22 -15.19
N LEU A 4 34.22 -2.08 -15.68
CA LEU A 4 34.31 -1.72 -17.10
C LEU A 4 35.69 -1.11 -17.46
N ALA A 5 36.30 -0.41 -16.52
CA ALA A 5 37.61 0.20 -16.73
C ALA A 5 38.77 -0.84 -16.80
N LEU A 6 38.62 -2.00 -16.14
CA LEU A 6 39.57 -3.12 -16.22
C LEU A 6 39.53 -3.84 -17.59
N TYR A 7 38.47 -3.64 -18.35
CA TYR A 7 38.21 -4.27 -19.62
C TYR A 7 39.02 -3.67 -20.77
N GLU A 8 39.35 -2.39 -20.71
CA GLU A 8 40.04 -1.67 -21.79
C GLU A 8 41.55 -1.89 -21.86
N ARG A 9 42.15 -2.59 -20.88
CA ARG A 9 43.62 -2.59 -20.71
C ARG A 9 44.39 -3.78 -21.28
N SER A 10 43.78 -4.77 -21.97
CA SER A 10 44.58 -5.85 -22.57
C SER A 10 44.38 -5.97 -24.08
N ALA A 11 45.45 -5.76 -24.83
CA ALA A 11 45.50 -5.99 -26.28
C ALA A 11 45.13 -7.44 -26.69
N ALA A 12 45.37 -8.40 -25.83
CA ALA A 12 44.95 -9.79 -25.97
C ALA A 12 43.44 -9.95 -26.00
N SER A 13 42.68 -9.11 -25.26
CA SER A 13 41.24 -9.09 -25.23
C SER A 13 40.63 -8.64 -26.59
N SER A 14 41.25 -7.72 -27.31
CA SER A 14 40.73 -7.24 -28.59
C SER A 14 40.91 -8.27 -29.71
N TYR A 15 42.01 -9.01 -29.70
CA TYR A 15 42.29 -10.07 -30.68
C TYR A 15 41.34 -11.26 -30.50
N LEU A 16 41.16 -11.74 -29.29
CA LEU A 16 40.19 -12.80 -28.96
C LEU A 16 38.77 -12.42 -29.35
N LYS A 17 38.39 -11.17 -29.10
CA LYS A 17 37.05 -10.64 -29.50
C LYS A 17 36.82 -10.72 -31.01
N ASN A 18 37.82 -10.33 -31.78
CA ASN A 18 37.71 -10.33 -33.24
C ASN A 18 37.74 -11.75 -33.83
N LEU A 19 38.53 -12.64 -33.25
CA LEU A 19 38.61 -14.05 -33.66
C LEU A 19 37.30 -14.79 -33.38
N VAL A 20 36.77 -14.64 -32.18
CA VAL A 20 35.50 -15.27 -31.76
C VAL A 20 34.33 -14.74 -32.57
N ARG A 21 34.27 -13.42 -32.89
CA ARG A 21 33.28 -12.81 -33.75
C ARG A 21 33.29 -13.34 -35.18
N ARG A 22 34.48 -13.68 -35.72
CA ARG A 22 34.65 -14.27 -37.07
C ARG A 22 34.22 -15.74 -37.12
N LEU A 23 34.46 -16.51 -36.05
CA LEU A 23 34.33 -17.96 -36.06
C LEU A 23 32.89 -18.46 -35.67
N PHE A 24 32.16 -17.75 -34.79
CA PHE A 24 31.00 -18.31 -34.13
C PHE A 24 29.69 -17.51 -34.30
N GLY A 25 29.68 -16.46 -35.13
CA GLY A 25 28.47 -15.66 -35.38
C GLY A 25 28.10 -14.71 -34.21
N ARG A 26 26.83 -14.34 -34.11
CA ARG A 26 26.37 -13.20 -33.29
C ARG A 26 26.09 -13.50 -31.80
N PHE A 27 25.95 -14.76 -31.41
CA PHE A 27 25.48 -15.15 -30.08
C PHE A 27 26.32 -16.28 -29.50
N TYR A 28 27.19 -15.97 -28.57
CA TYR A 28 28.00 -16.94 -27.80
C TYR A 28 28.40 -16.33 -26.46
N TRP A 29 28.73 -17.22 -25.49
CA TRP A 29 29.23 -16.78 -24.20
C TRP A 29 30.72 -16.43 -24.33
N VAL A 30 31.09 -15.23 -23.93
CA VAL A 30 32.47 -14.81 -23.76
C VAL A 30 32.74 -14.56 -22.29
N THR A 31 33.68 -15.31 -21.72
CA THR A 31 34.15 -15.10 -20.35
C THR A 31 35.30 -14.11 -20.38
N TYR A 32 35.15 -12.96 -19.74
CA TYR A 32 36.18 -11.91 -19.67
C TYR A 32 37.14 -12.09 -18.52
N SER A 33 36.61 -12.69 -17.45
CA SER A 33 37.35 -13.07 -16.25
C SER A 33 36.53 -14.16 -15.55
N SER A 34 37.03 -14.73 -14.49
CA SER A 34 36.26 -15.61 -13.62
C SER A 34 34.98 -14.91 -13.06
N ALA A 35 34.89 -13.58 -13.21
CA ALA A 35 33.82 -12.75 -12.64
C ALA A 35 32.67 -12.36 -13.61
N LEU A 36 32.89 -12.48 -14.94
CA LEU A 36 31.91 -11.94 -15.92
C LEU A 36 31.90 -12.73 -17.23
N SER A 37 30.73 -13.13 -17.71
CA SER A 37 30.52 -13.67 -19.04
C SER A 37 29.36 -13.01 -19.76
N TYR A 38 29.49 -12.78 -21.07
CA TYR A 38 28.50 -12.11 -21.90
C TYR A 38 28.19 -12.91 -23.15
N LYS A 39 26.90 -12.96 -23.52
CA LYS A 39 26.40 -13.53 -24.76
C LYS A 39 25.47 -12.51 -25.42
N GLY A 40 25.83 -12.01 -26.59
CA GLY A 40 25.03 -11.01 -27.30
C GLY A 40 25.78 -10.31 -28.42
N LEU A 41 25.16 -9.21 -28.90
CA LEU A 41 25.72 -8.40 -29.97
C LEU A 41 26.86 -7.53 -29.48
N TRP A 42 27.80 -7.22 -30.40
CA TRP A 42 28.96 -6.41 -30.16
C TRP A 42 29.08 -5.32 -31.23
N LYS A 43 29.49 -4.12 -30.83
CA LYS A 43 29.86 -3.03 -31.71
C LYS A 43 31.06 -2.31 -31.15
N ASN A 44 32.13 -2.17 -31.98
CA ASN A 44 33.38 -1.51 -31.58
C ASN A 44 33.96 -2.03 -30.25
N GLY A 45 33.84 -3.34 -29.98
CA GLY A 45 34.33 -3.95 -28.75
C GLY A 45 33.47 -3.71 -27.50
N LEU A 46 32.29 -3.11 -27.61
CA LEU A 46 31.34 -2.88 -26.54
C LEU A 46 30.08 -3.71 -26.72
N PHE A 47 29.40 -4.02 -25.61
CA PHE A 47 28.08 -4.66 -25.66
C PHE A 47 27.09 -3.74 -26.37
N GLU A 48 26.33 -4.26 -27.33
CA GLU A 48 25.37 -3.49 -28.09
C GLU A 48 24.14 -4.34 -28.40
N GLY A 49 22.94 -3.74 -28.43
CA GLY A 49 21.70 -4.45 -28.71
C GLY A 49 21.36 -5.48 -27.62
N HIS A 50 20.62 -6.52 -27.97
CA HIS A 50 20.21 -7.56 -27.01
C HIS A 50 21.36 -8.47 -26.60
N GLY A 51 21.40 -8.80 -25.30
CA GLY A 51 22.39 -9.73 -24.74
C GLY A 51 22.06 -10.20 -23.33
N GLU A 52 22.81 -11.20 -22.91
CA GLU A 52 22.80 -11.76 -21.55
C GLU A 52 24.17 -11.56 -20.90
N LEU A 53 24.15 -11.10 -19.65
CA LEU A 53 25.33 -10.87 -18.83
C LEU A 53 25.22 -11.71 -17.56
N LYS A 54 26.23 -12.52 -17.26
CA LYS A 54 26.30 -13.33 -16.03
C LYS A 54 27.48 -12.88 -15.20
N TYR A 55 27.25 -12.68 -13.92
CA TYR A 55 28.23 -12.33 -12.91
C TYR A 55 28.65 -13.57 -12.10
N SER A 56 29.85 -13.59 -11.56
CA SER A 56 30.34 -14.70 -10.74
C SER A 56 29.50 -14.97 -9.48
N ASN A 57 28.87 -13.93 -8.94
CA ASN A 57 27.98 -14.06 -7.80
C ASN A 57 26.59 -14.65 -8.17
N GLY A 58 26.42 -15.17 -9.39
CA GLY A 58 25.17 -15.75 -9.88
C GLY A 58 24.13 -14.75 -10.37
N THR A 59 24.38 -13.44 -10.25
CA THR A 59 23.50 -12.42 -10.83
C THR A 59 23.49 -12.52 -12.35
N LYS A 60 22.32 -12.40 -12.97
CA LYS A 60 22.12 -12.42 -14.43
C LYS A 60 21.36 -11.19 -14.86
N PHE A 61 21.74 -10.65 -16.00
CA PHE A 61 21.00 -9.61 -16.69
C PHE A 61 20.71 -10.07 -18.12
N SER A 62 19.47 -9.93 -18.56
CA SER A 62 19.03 -10.15 -19.93
C SER A 62 18.29 -8.91 -20.40
N GLY A 63 18.73 -8.30 -21.51
CA GLY A 63 18.13 -7.06 -21.99
C GLY A 63 18.99 -6.37 -23.04
N THR A 64 18.71 -5.09 -23.22
CA THR A 64 19.38 -4.27 -24.22
C THR A 64 20.61 -3.58 -23.64
N PHE A 65 21.62 -3.42 -24.45
CA PHE A 65 22.85 -2.69 -24.16
C PHE A 65 23.06 -1.60 -25.20
N SER A 66 23.66 -0.50 -24.80
CA SER A 66 24.18 0.54 -25.68
C SER A 66 25.51 1.05 -25.15
N ASN A 67 26.54 1.06 -26.02
CA ASN A 67 27.89 1.47 -25.67
C ASN A 67 28.45 0.78 -24.42
N GLY A 68 28.21 -0.54 -24.28
CA GLY A 68 28.66 -1.34 -23.15
C GLY A 68 27.80 -1.24 -21.87
N LEU A 69 26.82 -0.36 -21.83
CA LEU A 69 25.97 -0.12 -20.66
C LEU A 69 24.56 -0.71 -20.87
N LYS A 70 23.94 -1.21 -19.78
CA LYS A 70 22.53 -1.60 -19.80
C LYS A 70 21.69 -0.41 -20.22
N HIS A 71 20.80 -0.58 -21.22
CA HIS A 71 19.96 0.46 -21.78
C HIS A 71 18.64 -0.16 -22.27
N GLY A 72 17.54 0.65 -22.33
CA GLY A 72 16.25 0.12 -22.76
C GLY A 72 15.66 -0.87 -21.77
N LYS A 73 14.88 -1.84 -22.24
CA LYS A 73 14.25 -2.86 -21.40
C LYS A 73 15.26 -3.94 -20.98
N GLY A 74 15.13 -4.41 -19.73
CA GLY A 74 15.96 -5.50 -19.25
C GLY A 74 15.50 -6.10 -17.92
N ILE A 75 15.89 -7.37 -17.74
CA ILE A 75 15.59 -8.16 -16.56
C ILE A 75 16.89 -8.45 -15.83
N LEU A 76 16.95 -8.14 -14.55
CA LEU A 76 18.05 -8.51 -13.67
C LEU A 76 17.54 -9.47 -12.60
N VAL A 77 18.22 -10.61 -12.44
CA VAL A 77 17.92 -11.60 -11.41
C VAL A 77 19.18 -11.85 -10.61
N SER A 78 19.12 -11.68 -9.29
CA SER A 78 20.22 -12.02 -8.40
C SER A 78 20.09 -13.45 -7.86
N SER A 79 21.19 -14.01 -7.41
CA SER A 79 21.21 -15.32 -6.71
C SER A 79 20.44 -15.30 -5.39
N SER A 80 20.19 -14.12 -4.81
CA SER A 80 19.43 -13.95 -3.57
C SER A 80 17.89 -13.96 -3.78
N GLY A 81 17.41 -14.08 -5.05
CA GLY A 81 16.00 -14.06 -5.38
C GLY A 81 15.45 -12.66 -5.71
N TYR A 82 16.28 -11.59 -5.64
CA TYR A 82 15.86 -10.27 -6.14
C TYR A 82 15.68 -10.31 -7.65
N ARG A 83 14.56 -9.80 -8.17
CA ARG A 83 14.27 -9.64 -9.59
C ARG A 83 13.83 -8.21 -9.87
N TYR A 84 14.41 -7.62 -10.89
CA TYR A 84 14.02 -6.34 -11.46
C TYR A 84 13.71 -6.55 -12.94
N GLU A 85 12.58 -6.04 -13.39
CA GLU A 85 12.17 -6.00 -14.79
C GLU A 85 11.69 -4.60 -15.12
N GLY A 86 12.36 -3.90 -16.02
CA GLY A 86 12.03 -2.51 -16.30
C GLY A 86 13.05 -1.81 -17.19
N ASP A 87 13.00 -0.47 -17.17
CA ASP A 87 13.82 0.37 -18.00
C ASP A 87 15.20 0.62 -17.40
N TRP A 88 16.16 0.78 -18.29
CA TRP A 88 17.57 1.07 -17.98
C TRP A 88 18.05 2.23 -18.85
N VAL A 89 18.72 3.18 -18.27
CA VAL A 89 19.40 4.28 -18.99
C VAL A 89 20.83 4.39 -18.47
N LYS A 90 21.82 4.19 -19.35
CA LYS A 90 23.26 4.29 -19.04
C LYS A 90 23.65 3.49 -17.78
N GLY A 91 23.16 2.24 -17.67
CA GLY A 91 23.46 1.32 -16.58
C GLY A 91 22.61 1.50 -15.32
N LYS A 92 21.75 2.51 -15.24
CA LYS A 92 20.88 2.81 -14.10
C LYS A 92 19.44 2.35 -14.36
N LYS A 93 18.81 1.80 -13.33
CA LYS A 93 17.39 1.46 -13.32
C LYS A 93 16.57 2.74 -13.31
N THR A 94 15.58 2.86 -14.19
CA THR A 94 14.72 4.05 -14.31
C THR A 94 13.38 3.69 -14.95
N GLY A 95 12.45 4.67 -15.07
CA GLY A 95 11.16 4.45 -15.70
C GLY A 95 10.28 3.48 -14.94
N PHE A 96 9.34 2.84 -15.63
CA PHE A 96 8.42 1.89 -15.02
C PHE A 96 9.08 0.52 -14.85
N ALA A 97 8.88 -0.10 -13.68
CA ALA A 97 9.47 -1.39 -13.35
C ALA A 97 8.55 -2.27 -12.50
N SER A 98 8.74 -3.59 -12.62
CA SER A 98 8.28 -4.60 -11.68
C SER A 98 9.48 -5.14 -10.92
N ILE A 99 9.40 -5.12 -9.59
CA ILE A 99 10.47 -5.54 -8.69
C ILE A 99 9.93 -6.62 -7.74
N ARG A 100 10.66 -7.72 -7.62
CA ARG A 100 10.45 -8.70 -6.54
C ARG A 100 11.67 -8.67 -5.63
N TYR A 101 11.44 -8.42 -4.36
CA TYR A 101 12.49 -8.41 -3.34
C TYR A 101 12.73 -9.80 -2.75
N LYS A 102 13.90 -9.97 -2.11
CA LYS A 102 14.32 -11.23 -1.49
C LYS A 102 13.34 -11.73 -0.40
N ASN A 103 12.74 -10.81 0.34
CA ASN A 103 11.76 -11.11 1.41
C ASN A 103 10.36 -11.46 0.87
N GLY A 104 10.18 -11.45 -0.45
CA GLY A 104 8.91 -11.74 -1.11
C GLY A 104 8.06 -10.51 -1.43
N ASP A 105 8.43 -9.31 -0.96
CA ASP A 105 7.75 -8.08 -1.33
C ASP A 105 7.79 -7.86 -2.84
N GLY A 106 6.78 -7.18 -3.36
CA GLY A 106 6.69 -6.78 -4.75
C GLY A 106 6.49 -5.27 -4.88
N PHE A 107 7.08 -4.66 -5.90
CA PHE A 107 6.82 -3.27 -6.26
C PHE A 107 6.55 -3.17 -7.76
N GLU A 108 5.53 -2.43 -8.13
CA GLU A 108 5.20 -2.06 -9.50
C GLU A 108 5.01 -0.55 -9.57
N GLY A 109 5.80 0.12 -10.40
CA GLY A 109 5.75 1.57 -10.50
C GLY A 109 7.01 2.20 -11.05
N GLU A 110 7.09 3.52 -10.91
CA GLU A 110 8.20 4.30 -11.38
C GLU A 110 9.44 4.15 -10.49
N VAL A 111 10.60 4.10 -11.12
CA VAL A 111 11.93 4.03 -10.49
C VAL A 111 12.81 5.12 -11.05
N LYS A 112 13.63 5.70 -10.22
CA LYS A 112 14.67 6.65 -10.61
C LYS A 112 15.98 6.31 -9.90
N ASP A 113 17.04 6.10 -10.66
CA ASP A 113 18.37 5.72 -10.15
C ASP A 113 18.34 4.47 -9.26
N GLY A 114 17.38 3.55 -9.50
CA GLY A 114 17.20 2.30 -8.75
C GLY A 114 16.34 2.40 -7.51
N LEU A 115 15.85 3.58 -7.15
CA LEU A 115 14.95 3.83 -6.01
C LEU A 115 13.51 4.00 -6.51
N ARG A 116 12.51 3.58 -5.72
CA ARG A 116 11.09 3.83 -5.99
C ARG A 116 10.86 5.34 -6.05
N HIS A 117 10.16 5.79 -7.10
CA HIS A 117 9.92 7.20 -7.36
C HIS A 117 8.60 7.34 -8.12
N GLY A 118 8.03 8.58 -8.18
CA GLY A 118 6.76 8.78 -8.89
C GLY A 118 5.62 7.94 -8.35
N THR A 119 4.76 7.44 -9.23
CA THR A 119 3.62 6.60 -8.84
C THR A 119 4.01 5.13 -8.77
N GLY A 120 3.46 4.41 -7.79
CA GLY A 120 3.71 2.97 -7.66
C GLY A 120 2.93 2.29 -6.55
N GLN A 121 2.95 0.96 -6.60
CA GLN A 121 2.32 0.09 -5.62
C GLN A 121 3.35 -0.89 -5.05
N LEU A 122 3.45 -0.93 -3.73
CA LEU A 122 4.22 -1.91 -2.97
C LEU A 122 3.26 -2.95 -2.40
N HIS A 123 3.58 -4.21 -2.57
CA HIS A 123 2.94 -5.32 -1.87
C HIS A 123 3.90 -5.89 -0.83
N ASP A 124 3.53 -5.79 0.44
CA ASP A 124 4.26 -6.36 1.55
C ASP A 124 3.86 -7.83 1.74
N ALA A 125 4.82 -8.72 1.61
CA ALA A 125 4.56 -10.17 1.63
C ALA A 125 4.21 -10.69 3.03
N LEU A 126 4.67 -10.02 4.09
CA LEU A 126 4.44 -10.43 5.47
C LEU A 126 3.06 -10.01 5.95
N SER A 127 2.73 -8.73 5.85
CA SER A 127 1.44 -8.18 6.29
C SER A 127 0.30 -8.44 5.31
N LYS A 128 0.60 -8.83 4.06
CA LYS A 128 -0.36 -8.94 2.94
C LYS A 128 -1.04 -7.62 2.59
N LEU A 129 -0.45 -6.50 2.97
CA LEU A 129 -0.93 -5.17 2.63
C LEU A 129 -0.35 -4.71 1.29
N SER A 130 -1.14 -3.96 0.56
CA SER A 130 -0.68 -3.22 -0.62
C SER A 130 -0.75 -1.73 -0.34
N PHE A 131 0.31 -1.02 -0.72
CA PHE A 131 0.48 0.42 -0.54
C PHE A 131 0.61 1.09 -1.90
N LYS A 132 -0.42 1.81 -2.34
CA LYS A 132 -0.42 2.53 -3.60
C LYS A 132 -0.37 4.04 -3.32
N GLY A 133 0.56 4.74 -3.96
CA GLY A 133 0.73 6.17 -3.73
C GLY A 133 1.90 6.77 -4.49
N SER A 134 2.32 7.96 -4.06
CA SER A 134 3.46 8.69 -4.61
C SER A 134 4.73 8.38 -3.83
N TRP A 135 5.80 8.06 -4.53
CA TRP A 135 7.09 7.65 -3.98
C TRP A 135 8.18 8.68 -4.28
N HIS A 136 9.01 8.95 -3.31
CA HIS A 136 10.20 9.76 -3.49
C HIS A 136 11.40 9.14 -2.76
N LYS A 137 12.38 8.62 -3.52
CA LYS A 137 13.58 7.96 -2.98
C LYS A 137 13.23 6.88 -1.94
N ASP A 138 12.42 5.88 -2.36
CA ASP A 138 11.92 4.75 -1.56
C ASP A 138 10.91 5.10 -0.45
N ILE A 139 10.57 6.35 -0.25
CA ILE A 139 9.61 6.79 0.78
C ILE A 139 8.28 7.15 0.11
N ILE A 140 7.18 6.57 0.58
CA ILE A 140 5.83 6.97 0.18
C ILE A 140 5.47 8.31 0.82
N ARG A 141 4.79 9.19 0.09
CA ARG A 141 4.46 10.55 0.54
C ARG A 141 3.04 10.94 0.13
N GLY A 142 2.45 11.86 0.93
CA GLY A 142 1.09 12.33 0.71
C GLY A 142 0.05 11.26 1.00
N ASP A 143 -1.06 11.34 0.29
CA ASP A 143 -2.13 10.37 0.45
C ASP A 143 -1.73 9.01 -0.13
N VAL A 144 -2.14 7.97 0.56
CA VAL A 144 -1.88 6.59 0.24
C VAL A 144 -3.19 5.81 0.23
N ASN A 145 -3.32 4.90 -0.72
CA ASN A 145 -4.33 3.86 -0.64
C ASN A 145 -3.66 2.59 -0.10
N ILE A 146 -4.10 2.16 1.08
CA ILE A 146 -3.63 0.91 1.70
C ILE A 146 -4.77 -0.09 1.62
N SER A 147 -4.52 -1.28 1.13
CA SER A 147 -5.53 -2.32 0.99
C SER A 147 -5.09 -3.66 1.55
N SER A 148 -6.05 -4.34 2.17
CA SER A 148 -5.96 -5.72 2.62
C SER A 148 -7.08 -6.56 1.96
N ALA A 149 -7.25 -7.81 2.39
CA ALA A 149 -8.39 -8.65 1.98
C ALA A 149 -9.74 -8.15 2.54
N HIS A 150 -9.73 -7.40 3.65
CA HIS A 150 -10.95 -7.08 4.40
C HIS A 150 -11.28 -5.60 4.47
N TRP A 151 -10.33 -4.72 4.17
CA TRP A 151 -10.52 -3.28 4.22
C TRP A 151 -9.55 -2.55 3.30
N CYS A 152 -9.89 -1.34 2.92
CA CYS A 152 -8.96 -0.38 2.35
C CYS A 152 -9.04 0.94 3.09
N PHE A 153 -7.93 1.65 3.12
CA PHE A 153 -7.77 3.00 3.69
C PHE A 153 -7.34 3.97 2.60
N GLU A 154 -7.89 5.16 2.61
CA GLU A 154 -7.47 6.28 1.79
C GLU A 154 -7.25 7.51 2.64
N GLY A 155 -6.06 8.09 2.56
CA GLY A 155 -5.65 9.26 3.33
C GLY A 155 -4.13 9.33 3.52
N PRO A 156 -3.63 10.31 4.29
CA PRO A 156 -2.20 10.43 4.57
C PRO A 156 -1.69 9.26 5.44
N MET A 157 -0.43 8.89 5.24
CA MET A 157 0.24 7.93 6.13
C MET A 157 0.16 8.39 7.58
N PRO A 158 -0.03 7.46 8.55
CA PRO A 158 0.04 7.79 9.97
C PRO A 158 1.35 8.47 10.34
N ASN A 159 1.28 9.41 11.28
CA ASN A 159 2.46 10.04 11.87
C ASN A 159 3.20 9.08 12.84
N SER A 160 4.24 9.57 13.52
CA SER A 160 5.02 8.78 14.50
C SER A 160 4.19 8.22 15.66
N ASP A 161 3.07 8.85 15.99
CA ASP A 161 2.16 8.43 17.07
C ASP A 161 1.04 7.49 16.57
N GLY A 162 1.11 7.08 15.32
CA GLY A 162 0.11 6.25 14.65
C GLY A 162 -1.15 7.01 14.23
N LEU A 163 -1.17 8.35 14.37
CA LEU A 163 -2.36 9.16 14.12
C LEU A 163 -2.45 9.54 12.64
N THR A 164 -3.64 9.37 12.09
CA THR A 164 -4.02 9.83 10.76
C THR A 164 -5.52 10.18 10.72
N ARG A 165 -5.96 10.73 9.60
CA ARG A 165 -7.38 10.93 9.29
C ARG A 165 -7.63 10.52 7.85
N GLY A 166 -8.66 9.71 7.64
CA GLY A 166 -8.98 9.24 6.30
C GLY A 166 -10.26 8.45 6.25
N GLU A 167 -10.46 7.79 5.14
CA GLU A 167 -11.59 6.93 4.89
C GLU A 167 -11.17 5.46 4.96
N MET A 168 -11.90 4.68 5.76
CA MET A 168 -11.80 3.22 5.78
C MET A 168 -13.04 2.63 5.13
N ARG A 169 -12.85 1.78 4.14
CA ARG A 169 -13.93 0.98 3.51
C ARG A 169 -13.71 -0.48 3.88
N TYR A 170 -14.76 -1.12 4.36
CA TYR A 170 -14.73 -2.52 4.77
C TYR A 170 -15.35 -3.43 3.71
N SER A 171 -14.99 -4.70 3.74
CA SER A 171 -15.51 -5.71 2.79
C SER A 171 -17.02 -5.93 2.88
N ASP A 172 -17.64 -5.58 4.01
CA ASP A 172 -19.09 -5.60 4.21
C ASP A 172 -19.80 -4.35 3.67
N SER A 173 -19.07 -3.46 2.98
CA SER A 173 -19.55 -2.16 2.46
C SER A 173 -19.76 -1.08 3.53
N SER A 174 -19.38 -1.30 4.77
CA SER A 174 -19.32 -0.25 5.78
C SER A 174 -18.23 0.76 5.45
N ILE A 175 -18.45 2.04 5.78
CA ILE A 175 -17.51 3.13 5.53
C ILE A 175 -17.33 3.93 6.82
N TYR A 176 -16.09 4.10 7.24
CA TYR A 176 -15.74 5.03 8.31
C TYR A 176 -14.96 6.21 7.74
N LEU A 177 -15.31 7.41 8.14
CA LEU A 177 -14.58 8.63 7.81
C LEU A 177 -14.24 9.36 9.11
N GLY A 178 -12.98 9.49 9.42
CA GLY A 178 -12.58 10.11 10.69
C GLY A 178 -11.11 9.94 11.05
N ASN A 179 -10.84 10.26 12.30
CA ASN A 179 -9.51 10.07 12.88
C ASN A 179 -9.26 8.59 13.17
N LEU A 180 -8.04 8.17 12.99
CA LEU A 180 -7.55 6.82 13.22
C LEU A 180 -6.27 6.85 14.04
N LYS A 181 -6.07 5.85 14.86
CA LYS A 181 -4.79 5.53 15.49
C LYS A 181 -4.42 4.10 15.15
N ASP A 182 -3.29 3.90 14.47
CA ASP A 182 -2.84 2.59 13.98
C ASP A 182 -3.93 1.85 13.17
N PHE A 183 -4.69 2.61 12.35
CA PHE A 183 -5.85 2.17 11.55
C PHE A 183 -7.05 1.66 12.38
N ILE A 184 -7.11 1.97 13.67
CA ILE A 184 -8.26 1.76 14.54
C ILE A 184 -9.01 3.08 14.68
N HIS A 185 -10.35 3.05 14.66
CA HIS A 185 -11.17 4.25 14.85
C HIS A 185 -10.77 4.97 16.14
N HIS A 186 -10.51 6.27 16.06
CA HIS A 186 -10.06 7.07 17.19
C HIS A 186 -10.54 8.51 17.06
N GLY A 187 -10.89 9.17 18.19
CA GLY A 187 -11.30 10.57 18.16
C GLY A 187 -12.57 10.80 17.31
N ALA A 188 -12.68 11.97 16.70
CA ALA A 188 -13.87 12.33 15.92
C ALA A 188 -13.99 11.53 14.62
N GLY A 189 -15.18 10.97 14.38
CA GLY A 189 -15.44 10.19 13.17
C GLY A 189 -16.88 9.78 12.99
N SER A 190 -17.20 9.32 11.79
CA SER A 190 -18.51 8.91 11.32
C SER A 190 -18.43 7.53 10.69
N LEU A 191 -19.26 6.60 11.11
CA LEU A 191 -19.43 5.28 10.53
C LEU A 191 -20.79 5.16 9.86
N ARG A 192 -20.80 4.77 8.59
CA ARG A 192 -21.99 4.25 7.91
C ARG A 192 -21.84 2.73 7.79
N SER A 193 -22.69 2.00 8.51
CA SER A 193 -22.67 0.54 8.46
C SER A 193 -23.33 -0.02 7.20
N SER A 194 -23.03 -1.27 6.87
CA SER A 194 -23.71 -2.02 5.80
C SER A 194 -25.21 -2.20 6.03
N SER A 195 -25.65 -2.17 7.29
CA SER A 195 -27.08 -2.21 7.65
C SER A 195 -27.81 -0.90 7.40
N GLY A 196 -27.08 0.20 7.11
CA GLY A 196 -27.63 1.54 6.90
C GLY A 196 -27.65 2.42 8.16
N ASP A 197 -27.08 1.96 9.27
CA ASP A 197 -26.90 2.78 10.47
C ASP A 197 -25.81 3.83 10.22
N CYS A 198 -26.04 5.06 10.72
CA CYS A 198 -25.03 6.12 10.73
C CYS A 198 -24.69 6.45 12.18
N ILE A 199 -23.40 6.46 12.53
CA ILE A 199 -22.89 6.70 13.88
C ILE A 199 -21.83 7.78 13.82
N ASP A 200 -22.07 8.91 14.46
CA ASP A 200 -21.12 10.01 14.62
C ASP A 200 -20.71 10.11 16.08
N GLY A 201 -19.46 10.44 16.39
CA GLY A 201 -19.06 10.63 17.77
C GLY A 201 -17.56 10.64 17.98
N ILE A 202 -17.18 10.50 19.25
CA ILE A 202 -15.78 10.41 19.67
C ILE A 202 -15.44 8.94 19.90
N TRP A 203 -14.72 8.36 18.95
CA TRP A 203 -14.33 6.95 18.95
C TRP A 203 -13.16 6.72 19.89
N VAL A 204 -13.23 5.68 20.67
CA VAL A 204 -12.15 5.20 21.55
C VAL A 204 -11.40 4.06 20.86
N ASP A 205 -12.19 3.21 20.18
CA ASP A 205 -11.76 2.11 19.33
C ASP A 205 -12.87 1.79 18.31
N ASN A 206 -12.74 0.69 17.56
CA ASN A 206 -13.70 0.32 16.52
C ASN A 206 -15.13 0.05 17.03
N LEU A 207 -15.35 -0.07 18.32
CA LEU A 207 -16.59 -0.54 18.91
C LEU A 207 -17.20 0.42 19.94
N ASN A 208 -16.39 1.30 20.53
CA ASN A 208 -16.80 2.17 21.64
C ASN A 208 -16.78 3.63 21.21
N VAL A 209 -17.93 4.31 21.40
CA VAL A 209 -18.14 5.70 20.95
C VAL A 209 -18.73 6.52 22.08
N HIS A 210 -18.05 7.61 22.44
CA HIS A 210 -18.55 8.60 23.40
C HIS A 210 -19.26 9.75 22.68
N LYS A 211 -20.22 10.35 23.35
CA LYS A 211 -21.03 11.45 22.80
C LYS A 211 -21.57 11.12 21.41
N ALA A 212 -21.98 9.87 21.24
CA ALA A 212 -22.44 9.36 19.97
C ALA A 212 -23.81 9.94 19.61
N THR A 213 -24.01 10.17 18.32
CA THR A 213 -25.32 10.23 17.70
C THR A 213 -25.42 9.06 16.73
N LYS A 214 -26.47 8.25 16.88
CA LYS A 214 -26.73 7.13 15.99
C LYS A 214 -28.11 7.33 15.34
N LYS A 215 -28.19 7.18 14.03
CA LYS A 215 -29.43 7.07 13.29
C LYS A 215 -29.46 5.67 12.67
N ASP A 216 -30.43 4.86 13.05
CA ASP A 216 -30.56 3.53 12.49
C ASP A 216 -31.32 3.53 11.15
N LYS A 217 -31.34 2.39 10.48
CA LYS A 217 -32.03 2.20 9.18
C LYS A 217 -33.55 2.47 9.24
N HIS A 218 -34.14 2.41 10.40
CA HIS A 218 -35.58 2.69 10.61
C HIS A 218 -35.84 4.15 10.95
N GLY A 219 -34.78 4.99 11.01
CA GLY A 219 -34.87 6.42 11.30
C GLY A 219 -34.97 6.75 12.78
N VAL A 220 -34.78 5.79 13.68
CA VAL A 220 -34.65 6.04 15.11
C VAL A 220 -33.31 6.75 15.37
N TYR A 221 -33.39 7.84 16.12
CA TYR A 221 -32.21 8.64 16.48
C TYR A 221 -31.87 8.42 17.96
N TRP A 222 -30.59 8.20 18.21
CA TRP A 222 -30.00 7.90 19.51
C TRP A 222 -28.93 8.93 19.84
N LYS A 223 -28.87 9.39 21.07
CA LYS A 223 -27.80 10.28 21.55
C LYS A 223 -27.35 9.84 22.94
N GLY A 224 -26.05 9.56 23.08
CA GLY A 224 -25.44 9.06 24.32
C GLY A 224 -24.12 8.37 24.06
N ASN A 225 -23.79 7.35 24.85
CA ASN A 225 -22.59 6.55 24.65
C ASN A 225 -22.94 5.18 24.07
N LEU A 226 -22.05 4.65 23.24
CA LEU A 226 -22.16 3.30 22.71
C LEU A 226 -21.00 2.44 23.20
N ARG A 227 -21.32 1.21 23.59
CA ARG A 227 -20.35 0.16 23.89
C ARG A 227 -20.65 -1.04 22.99
N ASN A 228 -19.64 -1.56 22.29
CA ASN A 228 -19.86 -2.56 21.24
C ASN A 228 -20.92 -2.12 20.21
N LEU A 229 -20.92 -0.82 19.86
CA LEU A 229 -21.89 -0.15 18.99
C LEU A 229 -23.37 -0.24 19.46
N LYS A 230 -23.60 -0.66 20.72
CA LYS A 230 -24.91 -0.74 21.35
C LYS A 230 -25.09 0.37 22.38
N PRO A 231 -26.30 0.90 22.58
CA PRO A 231 -26.62 1.89 23.62
C PRO A 231 -26.15 1.46 25.00
N GLN A 232 -25.47 2.37 25.72
CA GLN A 232 -24.90 2.15 27.03
C GLN A 232 -25.01 3.40 27.92
N GLY A 233 -25.54 3.24 29.14
CA GLY A 233 -25.76 4.34 30.08
C GLY A 233 -26.93 5.21 29.71
N TYR A 234 -26.85 6.50 30.02
CA TYR A 234 -27.93 7.45 29.68
C TYR A 234 -28.01 7.68 28.17
N MET A 235 -29.23 7.51 27.62
CA MET A 235 -29.52 7.72 26.22
C MET A 235 -30.80 8.58 26.05
N HIS A 236 -30.70 9.51 25.11
CA HIS A 236 -31.85 10.19 24.54
C HIS A 236 -32.20 9.52 23.22
N VAL A 237 -33.47 9.13 23.04
CA VAL A 237 -33.94 8.42 21.85
C VAL A 237 -35.12 9.15 21.24
N LYS A 238 -35.09 9.40 19.93
CA LYS A 238 -36.18 10.00 19.17
C LYS A 238 -36.65 9.03 18.10
N LEU A 239 -37.91 8.70 18.13
CA LEU A 239 -38.57 7.85 17.16
C LEU A 239 -38.99 8.62 15.90
N PRO A 240 -39.15 7.97 14.75
CA PRO A 240 -39.64 8.61 13.52
C PRO A 240 -41.01 9.25 13.65
N ASN A 241 -41.81 8.74 14.56
CA ASN A 241 -43.15 9.29 14.85
C ASN A 241 -43.11 10.57 15.70
N GLY A 242 -41.92 11.06 16.11
CA GLY A 242 -41.71 12.27 16.90
C GLY A 242 -41.76 12.07 18.41
N GLN A 243 -42.01 10.87 18.91
CA GLN A 243 -41.88 10.57 20.34
C GLN A 243 -40.43 10.54 20.75
N GLU A 244 -40.11 11.01 21.95
CA GLU A 244 -38.77 11.06 22.52
C GLU A 244 -38.77 10.37 23.89
N TYR A 245 -37.66 9.66 24.20
CA TYR A 245 -37.47 8.95 25.44
C TYR A 245 -36.09 9.29 26.01
N ASP A 246 -36.04 9.50 27.31
CA ASP A 246 -34.80 9.48 28.08
C ASP A 246 -34.76 8.23 28.94
N GLY A 247 -33.66 7.54 29.00
CA GLY A 247 -33.58 6.29 29.75
C GLY A 247 -32.15 5.84 30.00
N LEU A 248 -32.07 4.80 30.84
CA LEU A 248 -30.84 4.07 31.10
C LEU A 248 -30.84 2.77 30.29
N TRP A 249 -29.67 2.48 29.66
CA TRP A 249 -29.49 1.38 28.75
C TRP A 249 -28.27 0.55 29.12
N GLU A 250 -28.35 -0.73 28.92
CA GLU A 250 -27.24 -1.64 29.04
C GLU A 250 -27.23 -2.64 27.89
N ASN A 251 -26.08 -2.75 27.21
CA ASN A 251 -25.87 -3.68 26.09
C ASN A 251 -26.97 -3.58 24.99
N GLY A 252 -27.54 -2.39 24.79
CA GLY A 252 -28.57 -2.16 23.80
C GLY A 252 -30.01 -2.36 24.27
N SER A 253 -30.19 -2.78 25.52
CA SER A 253 -31.54 -2.95 26.13
C SER A 253 -31.82 -1.80 27.09
N MET A 254 -33.07 -1.31 27.10
CA MET A 254 -33.50 -0.29 28.06
C MET A 254 -33.70 -0.94 29.42
N LEU A 255 -32.93 -0.50 30.43
CA LEU A 255 -33.11 -0.92 31.81
C LEU A 255 -34.24 -0.14 32.50
N ARG A 256 -34.29 1.16 32.24
CA ARG A 256 -35.25 2.07 32.87
C ARG A 256 -35.52 3.25 31.97
N ALA A 257 -36.79 3.52 31.69
CA ALA A 257 -37.25 4.80 31.16
C ALA A 257 -37.30 5.86 32.27
N LEU A 258 -36.81 7.06 31.98
CA LEU A 258 -36.79 8.18 32.93
C LEU A 258 -37.85 9.22 32.55
N SER A 259 -38.02 9.51 31.29
CA SER A 259 -39.06 10.41 30.79
C SER A 259 -39.54 10.00 29.41
N VAL A 260 -40.76 10.40 29.08
CA VAL A 260 -41.34 10.26 27.74
C VAL A 260 -41.92 11.61 27.34
N LYS A 261 -41.58 12.07 26.15
CA LYS A 261 -42.12 13.26 25.54
C LYS A 261 -43.00 12.85 24.34
N ASN A 262 -44.26 13.22 24.38
CA ASN A 262 -45.19 12.93 23.31
C ASN A 262 -45.01 13.90 22.11
N ARG A 263 -45.74 13.66 21.00
CA ARG A 263 -45.71 14.48 19.79
C ARG A 263 -46.06 15.95 20.00
N THR A 264 -46.82 16.27 21.04
CA THR A 264 -47.25 17.64 21.37
C THR A 264 -46.24 18.36 22.27
N GLY A 265 -45.12 17.70 22.62
CA GLY A 265 -44.05 18.26 23.44
C GLY A 265 -44.31 18.12 24.96
N GLN A 266 -45.40 17.50 25.39
CA GLN A 266 -45.69 17.25 26.79
C GLN A 266 -44.79 16.15 27.33
N VAL A 267 -44.06 16.43 28.41
CA VAL A 267 -43.16 15.50 29.09
C VAL A 267 -43.91 14.87 30.27
N SER A 268 -43.87 13.56 30.36
CA SER A 268 -44.37 12.80 31.50
C SER A 268 -43.26 11.94 32.09
N PRO A 269 -43.10 11.88 33.42
CA PRO A 269 -42.22 10.88 34.03
C PRO A 269 -42.78 9.49 33.70
N TYR A 270 -41.88 8.55 33.41
CA TYR A 270 -42.31 7.18 33.11
C TYR A 270 -42.61 6.46 34.41
N HIS A 271 -43.90 6.20 34.68
CA HIS A 271 -44.34 5.32 35.75
C HIS A 271 -44.50 3.92 35.17
N MET A 272 -43.70 2.95 35.67
CA MET A 272 -43.97 1.54 35.42
C MET A 272 -45.29 1.17 36.15
N HIS A 273 -46.25 0.67 35.42
CA HIS A 273 -47.36 -0.08 35.96
C HIS A 273 -46.97 -1.55 36.04
#